data_7854bf989858c44a096356fad27bda7d
#
_entry.id   7854bf989858c44a096356fad27bda7d
#
_cell.length_a   1.000
_cell.length_b   1.000
_cell.length_c   1.000
_cell.angle_alpha   90.00
_cell.angle_beta   90.00
_cell.angle_gamma   90.00
#
_symmetry.space_group_name_H-M   'P 1'
#
loop_
_entity.id
_entity.type
_entity.pdbx_description
1 polymer ?
#
loop_
_entity_poly.entity_id
_entity_poly.type
_entity_poly.pdbx_seq_one_letter_code
_entity_poly.pdbx_strand_id
1 'polypeptide(L)'
;MFPEEEFEKKKTKTVSLGKPAAGQCLCGKVAFEIDVPARWAWHDHSPPSRRAHGAAYATYVGSWRKRFRITRGKTSLSRYEDEATRTVRSFCSNCGTPIAYERPRSPHMVNIPRALFSGRTGRQPLYHIAIEELQEWAYTGEPLVPLKGFPGVVWQRSKRKKRAEREGMV
;
A
#
# COMPACT_ATOMS: atom_id res chain seq x y z
N MET A 1 21.85 -35.33 -29.99
CA MET A 1 20.61 -34.96 -30.69
C MET A 1 19.54 -34.93 -29.62
N PHE A 2 19.31 -33.72 -29.04
CA PHE A 2 18.29 -33.49 -28.01
C PHE A 2 17.05 -32.90 -28.70
N PRO A 3 15.83 -33.34 -28.38
CA PRO A 3 14.62 -32.82 -29.00
C PRO A 3 14.37 -31.41 -28.48
N GLU A 4 14.13 -30.46 -29.39
CA GLU A 4 13.64 -29.13 -29.11
C GLU A 4 12.22 -29.24 -28.55
N GLU A 5 12.04 -29.02 -27.24
CA GLU A 5 10.72 -28.83 -26.65
C GLU A 5 10.20 -27.44 -27.00
N GLU A 6 9.15 -27.43 -27.76
CA GLU A 6 8.37 -26.27 -28.19
C GLU A 6 7.76 -25.58 -26.96
N PHE A 7 8.36 -24.47 -26.52
CA PHE A 7 7.83 -23.60 -25.47
C PHE A 7 6.55 -22.92 -25.98
N GLU A 8 5.42 -23.56 -25.74
CA GLU A 8 4.10 -22.98 -25.99
C GLU A 8 3.94 -21.67 -25.19
N LYS A 9 3.98 -20.53 -25.89
CA LYS A 9 3.75 -19.21 -25.32
C LYS A 9 2.33 -19.16 -24.75
N LYS A 10 2.17 -19.41 -23.45
CA LYS A 10 0.93 -19.15 -22.72
C LYS A 10 0.52 -17.71 -22.97
N LYS A 11 -0.53 -17.50 -23.76
CA LYS A 11 -1.19 -16.21 -23.94
C LYS A 11 -1.56 -15.68 -22.57
N THR A 12 -0.86 -14.66 -22.11
CA THR A 12 -1.19 -13.91 -20.88
C THR A 12 -2.59 -13.36 -21.04
N LYS A 13 -3.56 -13.93 -20.32
CA LYS A 13 -4.92 -13.37 -20.22
C LYS A 13 -4.78 -11.92 -19.79
N THR A 14 -5.18 -11.00 -20.65
CA THR A 14 -5.31 -9.57 -20.31
C THR A 14 -6.37 -9.47 -19.23
N VAL A 15 -5.92 -9.35 -17.97
CA VAL A 15 -6.83 -9.06 -16.85
C VAL A 15 -7.40 -7.68 -17.12
N SER A 16 -8.70 -7.59 -17.36
CA SER A 16 -9.38 -6.30 -17.47
C SER A 16 -9.13 -5.55 -16.16
N LEU A 17 -8.33 -4.49 -16.23
CA LEU A 17 -8.10 -3.62 -15.10
C LEU A 17 -9.45 -2.96 -14.78
N GLY A 18 -9.97 -3.17 -13.56
CA GLY A 18 -11.16 -2.50 -13.10
C GLY A 18 -10.98 -0.97 -13.09
N LYS A 19 -12.06 -0.23 -12.81
CA LYS A 19 -11.99 1.23 -12.68
C LYS A 19 -10.84 1.63 -11.73
N PRO A 20 -9.96 2.59 -12.12
CA PRO A 20 -8.86 3.04 -11.27
C PRO A 20 -9.33 3.48 -9.88
N ALA A 21 -8.51 3.25 -8.86
CA ALA A 21 -8.77 3.78 -7.53
C ALA A 21 -8.22 5.21 -7.45
N ALA A 22 -9.12 6.15 -7.20
CA ALA A 22 -8.80 7.57 -7.08
C ALA A 22 -8.60 7.98 -5.62
N GLY A 23 -7.72 8.97 -5.42
CA GLY A 23 -7.45 9.60 -4.14
C GLY A 23 -7.08 11.07 -4.28
N GLN A 24 -7.10 11.78 -3.18
CA GLN A 24 -6.74 13.20 -3.14
C GLN A 24 -6.24 13.64 -1.76
N CYS A 25 -5.57 14.79 -1.72
CA CYS A 25 -5.19 15.45 -0.47
C CYS A 25 -6.40 16.08 0.23
N LEU A 26 -6.21 16.49 1.49
CA LEU A 26 -7.26 17.09 2.32
C LEU A 26 -7.94 18.30 1.63
N CYS A 27 -7.18 19.19 1.02
CA CYS A 27 -7.73 20.38 0.36
C CYS A 27 -8.20 20.13 -1.09
N GLY A 28 -8.03 18.92 -1.63
CA GLY A 28 -8.42 18.56 -2.97
C GLY A 28 -7.53 19.11 -4.11
N LYS A 29 -6.51 19.95 -3.81
CA LYS A 29 -5.64 20.51 -4.87
C LYS A 29 -4.85 19.43 -5.60
N VAL A 30 -4.34 18.43 -4.88
CA VAL A 30 -3.65 17.27 -5.46
C VAL A 30 -4.59 16.10 -5.52
N ALA A 31 -4.76 15.54 -6.70
CA ALA A 31 -5.50 14.31 -6.93
C ALA A 31 -4.66 13.33 -7.74
N PHE A 32 -4.89 12.06 -7.53
CA PHE A 32 -4.15 10.97 -8.16
C PHE A 32 -5.02 9.72 -8.33
N GLU A 33 -4.52 8.77 -9.09
CA GLU A 33 -5.14 7.47 -9.25
C GLU A 33 -4.09 6.36 -9.40
N ILE A 34 -4.51 5.14 -9.10
CA ILE A 34 -3.76 3.93 -9.41
C ILE A 34 -4.63 2.93 -10.19
N ASP A 35 -4.00 2.13 -11.03
CA ASP A 35 -4.66 0.97 -11.60
C ASP A 35 -4.81 -0.11 -10.53
N VAL A 36 -5.98 -0.71 -10.47
CA VAL A 36 -6.27 -1.81 -9.52
C VAL A 36 -6.07 -3.18 -10.16
N PRO A 37 -5.72 -4.18 -9.37
CA PRO A 37 -5.43 -4.14 -7.94
C PRO A 37 -4.09 -3.51 -7.64
N ALA A 38 -3.98 -2.84 -6.49
CA ALA A 38 -2.70 -2.45 -5.92
C ALA A 38 -1.78 -3.65 -5.77
N ARG A 39 -0.47 -3.43 -5.71
CA ARG A 39 0.49 -4.52 -5.56
C ARG A 39 0.47 -5.10 -4.16
N TRP A 40 0.44 -4.24 -3.13
CA TRP A 40 0.47 -4.59 -1.73
C TRP A 40 -0.24 -3.53 -0.88
N ALA A 41 -0.62 -3.88 0.37
CA ALA A 41 -1.10 -2.96 1.39
C ALA A 41 -0.66 -3.44 2.78
N TRP A 42 -0.22 -2.51 3.65
CA TRP A 42 0.33 -2.86 4.96
C TRP A 42 0.21 -1.70 5.96
N HIS A 43 0.41 -2.03 7.22
CA HIS A 43 0.60 -1.11 8.33
C HIS A 43 2.09 -1.00 8.64
N ASP A 44 2.62 0.22 8.71
CA ASP A 44 4.02 0.51 8.97
C ASP A 44 4.15 1.20 10.33
N HIS A 45 4.77 0.52 11.28
CA HIS A 45 4.98 1.00 12.65
C HIS A 45 6.30 1.74 12.83
N SER A 46 7.11 1.88 11.78
CA SER A 46 8.41 2.52 11.88
C SER A 46 8.32 4.00 12.30
N PRO A 47 9.31 4.50 13.09
CA PRO A 47 9.35 5.89 13.54
C PRO A 47 9.23 6.92 12.40
N PRO A 48 9.91 6.76 11.25
CA PRO A 48 9.74 7.69 10.13
C PRO A 48 8.32 7.77 9.59
N SER A 49 7.62 6.63 9.51
CA SER A 49 6.23 6.59 9.04
C SER A 49 5.28 7.20 10.07
N ARG A 50 5.46 6.90 11.36
CA ARG A 50 4.68 7.50 12.44
C ARG A 50 4.83 9.03 12.47
N ARG A 51 6.06 9.54 12.42
CA ARG A 51 6.35 10.98 12.42
C ARG A 51 5.81 11.68 11.18
N ALA A 52 5.92 11.06 10.01
CA ALA A 52 5.42 11.63 8.76
C ALA A 52 3.89 11.78 8.72
N HIS A 53 3.18 11.03 9.53
CA HIS A 53 1.70 11.04 9.57
C HIS A 53 1.12 11.52 10.90
N GLY A 54 1.95 11.77 11.94
CA GLY A 54 1.45 12.11 13.27
C GLY A 54 0.55 11.02 13.85
N ALA A 55 0.85 9.74 13.61
CA ALA A 55 0.00 8.61 13.96
C ALA A 55 0.81 7.47 14.58
N ALA A 56 0.15 6.53 15.26
CA ALA A 56 0.79 5.37 15.85
C ALA A 56 1.40 4.42 14.82
N TYR A 57 0.84 4.39 13.63
CA TYR A 57 1.35 3.71 12.42
C TYR A 57 0.74 4.36 11.18
N ALA A 58 1.35 4.14 10.05
CA ALA A 58 0.80 4.56 8.76
C ALA A 58 0.32 3.35 7.96
N THR A 59 -0.84 3.47 7.32
CA THR A 59 -1.35 2.42 6.43
C THR A 59 -1.06 2.82 4.99
N TYR A 60 -0.33 1.96 4.28
CA TYR A 60 0.08 2.22 2.91
C TYR A 60 -0.50 1.23 1.92
N VAL A 61 -0.60 1.71 0.70
CA VAL A 61 -0.87 0.93 -0.51
C VAL A 61 0.33 1.07 -1.43
N GLY A 62 0.93 -0.04 -1.82
CA GLY A 62 2.01 -0.09 -2.80
C GLY A 62 1.45 -0.26 -4.22
N SER A 63 1.89 0.58 -5.13
CA SER A 63 1.57 0.50 -6.56
C SER A 63 2.84 0.50 -7.39
N TRP A 64 2.78 -0.11 -8.59
CA TRP A 64 3.82 0.11 -9.57
C TRP A 64 3.84 1.57 -9.98
N ARG A 65 5.01 2.21 -10.05
CA ARG A 65 5.14 3.61 -10.47
C ARG A 65 4.44 3.88 -11.82
N LYS A 66 4.54 2.98 -12.78
CA LYS A 66 3.88 3.09 -14.08
C LYS A 66 2.36 3.04 -14.04
N ARG A 67 1.79 2.63 -12.90
CA ARG A 67 0.34 2.55 -12.66
C ARG A 67 -0.16 3.63 -11.70
N PHE A 68 0.70 4.54 -11.28
CA PHE A 68 0.38 5.70 -10.44
C PHE A 68 0.45 6.96 -11.28
N ARG A 69 -0.57 7.79 -11.22
CA ARG A 69 -0.70 9.03 -11.98
C ARG A 69 -1.21 10.15 -11.10
N ILE A 70 -0.56 11.31 -11.15
CA ILE A 70 -1.11 12.56 -10.62
C ILE A 70 -2.08 13.10 -11.66
N THR A 71 -3.35 13.16 -11.34
CA THR A 71 -4.42 13.61 -12.24
C THR A 71 -4.69 15.09 -12.14
N ARG A 72 -4.34 15.72 -11.00
CA ARG A 72 -4.47 17.16 -10.76
C ARG A 72 -3.43 17.66 -9.77
N GLY A 73 -2.99 18.91 -9.92
CA GLY A 73 -2.16 19.63 -8.94
C GLY A 73 -0.72 19.16 -8.88
N LYS A 74 -0.14 18.71 -9.98
CA LYS A 74 1.27 18.28 -10.03
C LYS A 74 2.23 19.37 -9.55
N THR A 75 1.92 20.63 -9.82
CA THR A 75 2.70 21.81 -9.37
C THR A 75 2.54 22.12 -7.89
N SER A 76 1.52 21.56 -7.25
CA SER A 76 1.28 21.69 -5.79
C SER A 76 1.89 20.53 -4.99
N LEU A 77 2.79 19.75 -5.58
CA LEU A 77 3.56 18.74 -4.88
C LEU A 77 4.90 19.32 -4.45
N SER A 78 5.18 19.22 -3.16
CA SER A 78 6.51 19.41 -2.59
C SER A 78 7.14 18.05 -2.26
N ARG A 79 8.46 18.03 -2.17
CA ARG A 79 9.25 16.84 -1.87
C ARG A 79 10.17 17.10 -0.69
N TYR A 80 10.30 16.08 0.14
CA TYR A 80 11.28 16.01 1.21
C TYR A 80 12.12 14.76 1.01
N GLU A 81 13.43 14.93 0.98
CA GLU A 81 14.39 13.83 0.89
C GLU A 81 14.97 13.57 2.28
N ASP A 82 14.66 12.40 2.81
CA ASP A 82 15.19 11.92 4.07
C ASP A 82 16.51 11.16 3.80
N GLU A 83 17.62 11.82 4.05
CA GLU A 83 18.96 11.25 3.80
C GLU A 83 19.22 10.00 4.65
N ALA A 84 18.75 9.98 5.91
CA ALA A 84 18.99 8.86 6.82
C ALA A 84 18.32 7.57 6.36
N THR A 85 17.09 7.65 5.85
CA THR A 85 16.34 6.50 5.34
C THR A 85 16.42 6.37 3.82
N ARG A 86 17.05 7.32 3.14
CA ARG A 86 17.10 7.44 1.67
C ARG A 86 15.70 7.33 1.06
N THR A 87 14.75 8.02 1.66
CA THR A 87 13.34 8.00 1.26
C THR A 87 12.94 9.38 0.75
N VAL A 88 12.26 9.43 -0.38
CA VAL A 88 11.67 10.66 -0.91
C VAL A 88 10.19 10.67 -0.56
N ARG A 89 9.74 11.69 0.16
CA ARG A 89 8.35 11.90 0.54
C ARG A 89 7.75 13.05 -0.24
N SER A 90 6.61 12.82 -0.87
CA SER A 90 5.86 13.84 -1.58
C SER A 90 4.63 14.22 -0.77
N PHE A 91 4.33 15.50 -0.69
CA PHE A 91 3.18 16.03 0.04
C PHE A 91 2.56 17.23 -0.69
N CYS A 92 1.32 17.54 -0.36
CA CYS A 92 0.65 18.73 -0.90
C CYS A 92 1.23 20.00 -0.25
N SER A 93 1.78 20.92 -1.06
CA SER A 93 2.37 22.16 -0.56
C SER A 93 1.36 23.11 0.08
N ASN A 94 0.06 22.94 -0.22
CA ASN A 94 -1.01 23.80 0.31
C ASN A 94 -1.55 23.34 1.67
N CYS A 95 -1.69 22.02 1.90
CA CYS A 95 -2.31 21.50 3.12
C CYS A 95 -1.44 20.50 3.89
N GLY A 96 -0.22 20.24 3.44
CA GLY A 96 0.71 19.35 4.11
C GLY A 96 0.38 17.84 4.01
N THR A 97 -0.73 17.47 3.38
CA THR A 97 -1.13 16.05 3.29
C THR A 97 -0.05 15.23 2.62
N PRO A 98 0.50 14.18 3.26
CA PRO A 98 1.42 13.24 2.63
C PRO A 98 0.73 12.51 1.47
N ILE A 99 1.33 12.53 0.27
CA ILE A 99 0.76 11.93 -0.94
C ILE A 99 1.39 10.57 -1.23
N ALA A 100 2.70 10.51 -1.16
CA ALA A 100 3.42 9.28 -1.46
C ALA A 100 4.83 9.27 -0.87
N TYR A 101 5.42 8.09 -0.75
CA TYR A 101 6.85 7.98 -0.55
C TYR A 101 7.47 6.92 -1.47
N GLU A 102 8.74 7.12 -1.78
CA GLU A 102 9.51 6.32 -2.72
C GLU A 102 10.87 5.98 -2.10
N ARG A 103 11.40 4.81 -2.43
CA ARG A 103 12.71 4.35 -1.97
C ARG A 103 13.62 4.07 -3.16
N PRO A 104 14.86 4.58 -3.20
CA PRO A 104 15.80 4.31 -4.30
C PRO A 104 16.02 2.82 -4.57
N ARG A 105 16.04 1.99 -3.51
CA ARG A 105 16.16 0.53 -3.62
C ARG A 105 14.96 -0.17 -4.27
N SER A 106 13.85 0.55 -4.47
CA SER A 106 12.64 0.05 -5.13
C SER A 106 12.05 1.12 -6.05
N PRO A 107 12.81 1.58 -7.06
CA PRO A 107 12.45 2.75 -7.86
C PRO A 107 11.19 2.56 -8.72
N HIS A 108 10.80 1.32 -8.92
CA HIS A 108 9.58 0.94 -9.66
C HIS A 108 8.32 0.91 -8.80
N MET A 109 8.43 1.21 -7.49
CA MET A 109 7.31 1.22 -6.54
C MET A 109 7.05 2.63 -6.03
N VAL A 110 5.77 2.93 -5.80
CA VAL A 110 5.30 4.10 -5.06
C VAL A 110 4.37 3.64 -3.94
N ASN A 111 4.50 4.24 -2.77
CA ASN A 111 3.75 3.89 -1.57
C ASN A 111 2.87 5.07 -1.18
N ILE A 112 1.56 4.85 -1.16
CA ILE A 112 0.55 5.89 -1.02
C ILE A 112 -0.22 5.64 0.28
N PRO A 113 -0.47 6.65 1.13
CA PRO A 113 -1.32 6.48 2.31
C PRO A 113 -2.71 5.97 1.91
N ARG A 114 -3.13 4.86 2.52
CA ARG A 114 -4.42 4.22 2.20
C ARG A 114 -5.62 5.13 2.47
N ALA A 115 -5.52 5.98 3.49
CA ALA A 115 -6.58 6.91 3.89
C ALA A 115 -6.94 7.96 2.82
N LEU A 116 -6.06 8.21 1.85
CA LEU A 116 -6.33 9.18 0.78
C LEU A 116 -7.26 8.66 -0.31
N PHE A 117 -7.46 7.35 -0.40
CA PHE A 117 -8.33 6.74 -1.42
C PHE A 117 -9.78 6.74 -0.97
N SER A 118 -10.67 7.20 -1.83
CA SER A 118 -12.12 7.19 -1.62
C SER A 118 -12.76 5.81 -1.81
N GLY A 119 -12.07 4.89 -2.50
CA GLY A 119 -12.58 3.58 -2.89
C GLY A 119 -11.66 2.41 -2.53
N ARG A 120 -12.01 1.25 -3.03
CA ARG A 120 -11.24 0.01 -2.85
C ARG A 120 -10.02 0.02 -3.74
N THR A 121 -8.85 -0.35 -3.19
CA THR A 121 -7.58 -0.47 -3.93
C THR A 121 -7.30 -1.90 -4.39
N GLY A 122 -8.21 -2.83 -4.14
CA GLY A 122 -8.05 -4.24 -4.49
C GLY A 122 -7.13 -5.02 -3.54
N ARG A 123 -6.60 -4.37 -2.49
CA ARG A 123 -5.80 -5.02 -1.43
C ARG A 123 -6.21 -4.53 -0.06
N GLN A 124 -6.31 -5.46 0.88
CA GLN A 124 -6.52 -5.16 2.30
C GLN A 124 -5.17 -5.05 3.00
N PRO A 125 -4.99 -4.09 3.91
CA PRO A 125 -3.76 -3.94 4.69
C PRO A 125 -3.73 -4.96 5.83
N LEU A 126 -3.34 -6.19 5.53
CA LEU A 126 -3.28 -7.29 6.49
C LEU A 126 -1.87 -7.49 7.08
N TYR A 127 -0.87 -6.84 6.52
CA TYR A 127 0.53 -6.99 6.92
C TYR A 127 0.95 -5.85 7.81
N HIS A 128 1.80 -6.14 8.78
CA HIS A 128 2.43 -5.18 9.66
C HIS A 128 3.95 -5.31 9.54
N ILE A 129 4.65 -4.20 9.42
CA ILE A 129 6.11 -4.14 9.38
C ILE A 129 6.64 -3.24 10.50
N ALA A 130 7.90 -3.39 10.87
CA ALA A 130 8.55 -2.72 12.00
C ALA A 130 7.74 -2.95 13.29
N ILE A 131 7.41 -4.21 13.55
CA ILE A 131 6.51 -4.60 14.65
C ILE A 131 7.15 -4.38 16.03
N GLU A 132 8.46 -4.39 16.10
CA GLU A 132 9.25 -4.05 17.28
C GLU A 132 9.03 -2.60 17.76
N GLU A 133 8.54 -1.76 16.86
CA GLU A 133 8.20 -0.34 17.10
C GLU A 133 6.71 -0.10 17.36
N LEU A 134 5.94 -1.17 17.53
CA LEU A 134 4.51 -1.10 17.83
C LEU A 134 4.26 -0.27 19.09
N GLN A 135 3.29 0.64 19.00
CA GLN A 135 2.91 1.46 20.13
C GLN A 135 1.80 0.77 20.92
N GLU A 136 2.08 0.35 22.15
CA GLU A 136 1.16 -0.38 23.02
C GLU A 136 -0.17 0.36 23.25
N TRP A 137 -0.12 1.70 23.30
CA TRP A 137 -1.30 2.53 23.50
C TRP A 137 -2.25 2.59 22.29
N ALA A 138 -1.84 2.09 21.13
CA ALA A 138 -2.57 2.31 19.87
C ALA A 138 -3.10 1.03 19.22
N TYR A 139 -2.48 -0.12 19.46
CA TYR A 139 -2.90 -1.36 18.83
C TYR A 139 -3.65 -2.28 19.82
N THR A 140 -4.95 -2.40 19.61
CA THR A 140 -5.86 -3.26 20.39
C THR A 140 -6.49 -4.36 19.53
N GLY A 141 -5.93 -4.62 18.36
CA GLY A 141 -6.50 -5.51 17.36
C GLY A 141 -6.27 -7.00 17.65
N GLU A 142 -6.65 -7.84 16.69
CA GLU A 142 -6.46 -9.30 16.71
C GLU A 142 -4.97 -9.65 16.80
N PRO A 143 -4.63 -10.80 17.41
CA PRO A 143 -3.24 -11.24 17.50
C PRO A 143 -2.57 -11.28 16.12
N LEU A 144 -1.37 -10.71 16.05
CA LEU A 144 -0.54 -10.70 14.85
C LEU A 144 0.28 -11.98 14.81
N VAL A 145 0.40 -12.59 13.64
CA VAL A 145 1.20 -13.82 13.44
C VAL A 145 2.32 -13.58 12.43
N PRO A 146 3.51 -14.17 12.62
CA PRO A 146 4.61 -14.03 11.67
C PRO A 146 4.23 -14.51 10.27
N LEU A 147 4.66 -13.78 9.25
CA LEU A 147 4.51 -14.18 7.87
C LEU A 147 5.67 -15.07 7.44
N LYS A 148 5.38 -16.33 7.16
CA LYS A 148 6.40 -17.30 6.74
C LYS A 148 7.16 -16.81 5.49
N GLY A 149 8.50 -16.85 5.56
CA GLY A 149 9.38 -16.41 4.47
C GLY A 149 9.66 -14.90 4.41
N PHE A 150 9.13 -14.11 5.36
CA PHE A 150 9.34 -12.66 5.43
C PHE A 150 9.70 -12.25 6.87
N PRO A 151 10.99 -12.31 7.25
CA PRO A 151 11.45 -11.92 8.59
C PRO A 151 11.03 -10.48 8.93
N GLY A 152 10.58 -10.25 10.17
CA GLY A 152 10.13 -8.94 10.63
C GLY A 152 8.75 -8.50 10.12
N VAL A 153 8.06 -9.33 9.35
CA VAL A 153 6.70 -9.07 8.90
C VAL A 153 5.72 -9.96 9.66
N VAL A 154 4.71 -9.34 10.24
CA VAL A 154 3.58 -10.04 10.84
C VAL A 154 2.29 -9.66 10.12
N TRP A 155 1.27 -10.48 10.24
CA TRP A 155 0.01 -10.23 9.57
C TRP A 155 -1.19 -10.55 10.47
N GLN A 156 -2.30 -9.88 10.21
CA GLN A 156 -3.57 -10.15 10.85
C GLN A 156 -4.30 -11.24 10.05
N ARG A 157 -4.54 -12.36 10.69
CA ARG A 157 -5.30 -13.45 10.09
C ARG A 157 -6.75 -13.01 9.88
N SER A 158 -7.21 -12.90 8.63
CA SER A 158 -8.62 -12.66 8.40
C SER A 158 -9.43 -13.83 8.95
N LYS A 159 -10.43 -13.56 9.78
CA LYS A 159 -11.41 -14.58 10.16
C LYS A 159 -12.10 -15.01 8.86
N ARG A 160 -11.79 -16.20 8.33
CA ARG A 160 -12.66 -16.83 7.35
C ARG A 160 -13.99 -17.01 8.05
N LYS A 161 -15.03 -16.29 7.63
CA LYS A 161 -16.40 -16.61 7.99
C LYS A 161 -16.59 -18.06 7.59
N LYS A 162 -16.70 -18.96 8.56
CA LYS A 162 -16.97 -20.38 8.33
C LYS A 162 -18.26 -20.41 7.51
N ARG A 163 -18.23 -21.05 6.36
CA ARG A 163 -19.40 -21.23 5.46
C ARG A 163 -20.60 -21.83 6.19
N ALA A 164 -20.33 -22.60 7.28
CA ALA A 164 -21.30 -23.20 8.17
C ALA A 164 -22.19 -22.22 8.93
N GLU A 165 -21.76 -20.95 9.16
CA GLU A 165 -22.63 -19.96 9.84
C GLU A 165 -23.67 -19.34 8.90
N ARG A 166 -23.61 -19.62 7.59
CA ARG A 166 -24.61 -19.17 6.62
C ARG A 166 -25.72 -20.19 6.38
N GLU A 167 -25.53 -21.44 6.76
CA GLU A 167 -26.49 -22.52 6.55
C GLU A 167 -27.34 -22.85 7.81
N GLY A 168 -27.12 -22.14 8.92
CA GLY A 168 -27.83 -22.34 10.20
C GLY A 168 -28.99 -21.39 10.44
N MET A 169 -29.51 -20.72 9.43
CA MET A 169 -30.74 -19.95 9.52
C MET A 169 -31.83 -20.61 8.68
N VAL A 170 -32.47 -21.60 9.26
CA VAL A 170 -33.83 -22.02 8.96
C VAL A 170 -34.62 -21.89 10.25
#